data_a11d0e899307aedfb0c1887973bf9e8f
#
_entry.id   a11d0e899307aedfb0c1887973bf9e8f
#
_cell.length_a   1.000
_cell.length_b   1.000
_cell.length_c   1.000
_cell.angle_alpha   90.00
_cell.angle_beta   90.00
_cell.angle_gamma   90.00
#
_symmetry.space_group_name_H-M   'P 1'
#
loop_
_entity.id
_entity.type
_entity.pdbx_description
1 polymer ?
#
loop_
_entity_poly.entity_id
_entity_poly.type
_entity_poly.pdbx_seq_one_letter_code
_entity_poly.pdbx_strand_id
1 'polypeptide(L)'
;MKKAKFGTDFQNNRANYWLYEKYSFDLHPEISKNPDKLLWPEITDVAKTDCRNLHEPAMKDKYIDLIEQTFDFPQDEFSVEDNELNFHDIPLMELIKQYGTPLKITYLPKISQQINRAKRMFNVAMAKVDYKGSYNYCYCTKSSHFSFVLEEAMKNDIHLETSSAYDIHIINALYDGGIIDKDRYIICNGFKRPQYVENIAQLVNDGFSNTIPVLDNKEELELFEDSFTKKCKVGIRIACEEEPKFEFYTSRLGIRYNDILDFYKAKLKNSKKFQLKMLHFFINTGIKDTAYYWNELSKCMNVYCELKAICPELDSLNIGGGFPIKNSLNFEYDYEYLTEEIVAQIKNICQRNGVEEPNIFTEFGSFTVGESGAALYSIVNQKQQNDRENWYMIDSSFITTLPDTWGINQRYIMLAVNNWDKLPSAHCSMLCLKLKTS
;
A
#
# COMPACT_ATOMS: atom_id res chain seq x y z
N MET A 1 -11.75 45.97 20.08
CA MET A 1 -12.63 46.21 18.94
C MET A 1 -11.81 46.82 17.79
N LYS A 2 -11.40 46.06 16.82
CA LYS A 2 -11.02 46.49 15.47
C LYS A 2 -11.39 45.36 14.50
N LYS A 3 -12.38 45.65 13.66
CA LYS A 3 -12.85 44.77 12.58
C LYS A 3 -11.82 44.78 11.47
N ALA A 4 -11.31 43.59 11.08
CA ALA A 4 -10.59 43.43 9.84
C ALA A 4 -11.60 43.12 8.72
N LYS A 5 -11.57 43.95 7.67
CA LYS A 5 -12.32 43.75 6.43
C LYS A 5 -11.62 42.64 5.59
N PHE A 6 -12.35 41.62 5.24
CA PHE A 6 -11.96 40.72 4.16
C PHE A 6 -12.29 41.38 2.84
N GLY A 7 -11.25 41.62 2.01
CA GLY A 7 -11.38 42.07 0.63
C GLY A 7 -11.57 40.85 -0.26
N THR A 8 -12.59 40.94 -1.09
CA THR A 8 -12.87 40.09 -2.24
C THR A 8 -11.90 40.38 -3.36
N ASP A 9 -11.04 39.41 -3.70
CA ASP A 9 -10.43 39.32 -5.05
C ASP A 9 -9.99 37.87 -5.30
N PHE A 10 -10.91 37.09 -5.84
CA PHE A 10 -10.64 35.83 -6.50
C PHE A 10 -11.26 35.90 -7.89
N GLN A 11 -10.56 36.50 -8.81
CA GLN A 11 -10.75 36.27 -10.26
C GLN A 11 -9.37 36.30 -10.93
N ASN A 12 -8.96 35.19 -11.46
CA ASN A 12 -8.42 34.93 -12.77
C ASN A 12 -7.34 33.86 -12.83
N ASN A 13 -7.71 32.82 -13.58
CA ASN A 13 -6.86 32.11 -14.54
C ASN A 13 -5.50 31.55 -14.09
N ARG A 14 -5.49 30.26 -13.65
CA ARG A 14 -4.36 29.35 -13.91
C ARG A 14 -4.72 27.86 -13.87
N ALA A 15 -5.94 27.48 -14.22
CA ALA A 15 -6.35 26.06 -14.23
C ALA A 15 -6.30 25.39 -15.62
N ASN A 16 -5.97 26.08 -16.68
CA ASN A 16 -6.07 25.55 -18.06
C ASN A 16 -4.73 25.26 -18.76
N TYR A 17 -3.58 25.37 -18.09
CA TYR A 17 -2.28 25.14 -18.74
C TYR A 17 -1.62 23.78 -18.45
N TRP A 18 -2.20 22.94 -17.59
CA TRP A 18 -1.58 21.68 -17.17
C TRP A 18 -2.02 20.43 -17.94
N LEU A 19 -2.88 20.58 -18.95
CA LEU A 19 -3.41 19.44 -19.72
C LEU A 19 -2.79 19.29 -21.12
N TYR A 20 -1.91 20.20 -21.54
CA TYR A 20 -1.33 20.17 -22.90
C TYR A 20 0.12 19.70 -22.98
N GLU A 21 0.82 19.54 -21.88
CA GLU A 21 2.26 19.16 -21.90
C GLU A 21 2.55 17.65 -21.79
N LYS A 22 1.54 16.78 -21.77
CA LYS A 22 1.77 15.34 -21.56
C LYS A 22 1.71 14.46 -22.81
N TYR A 23 1.53 15.04 -23.98
CA TYR A 23 1.61 14.33 -25.28
C TYR A 23 2.27 15.22 -26.34
N SER A 24 3.52 15.61 -26.13
CA SER A 24 4.38 16.01 -27.25
C SER A 24 5.15 14.77 -27.69
N PHE A 25 4.71 14.16 -28.77
CA PHE A 25 5.59 13.32 -29.57
C PHE A 25 6.67 14.22 -30.17
N ASP A 26 7.93 13.88 -29.96
CA ASP A 26 9.06 14.51 -30.64
C ASP A 26 8.93 14.28 -32.15
N LEU A 27 8.38 15.24 -32.84
CA LEU A 27 8.43 15.32 -34.28
C LEU A 27 9.82 15.85 -34.67
N HIS A 28 10.47 15.10 -35.55
CA HIS A 28 11.77 15.42 -36.14
C HIS A 28 11.87 16.90 -36.57
N PRO A 29 13.00 17.59 -36.35
CA PRO A 29 13.14 19.05 -36.54
C PRO A 29 12.87 19.61 -37.94
N GLU A 30 12.70 18.77 -38.95
CA GLU A 30 12.45 19.22 -40.33
C GLU A 30 10.97 19.48 -40.66
N ILE A 31 10.03 19.09 -39.81
CA ILE A 31 8.57 19.24 -40.09
C ILE A 31 8.02 20.58 -39.60
N SER A 32 8.74 21.29 -38.74
CA SER A 32 8.25 22.56 -38.17
C SER A 32 8.39 23.79 -39.10
N LYS A 33 8.98 23.65 -40.27
CA LYS A 33 9.29 24.82 -41.14
C LYS A 33 8.36 25.07 -42.29
N ASN A 34 7.37 24.23 -42.58
CA ASN A 34 6.42 24.49 -43.65
C ASN A 34 5.13 23.66 -43.52
N PRO A 35 4.06 24.18 -42.89
CA PRO A 35 2.81 23.45 -42.67
C PRO A 35 1.99 23.19 -43.95
N ASP A 36 2.28 23.82 -45.08
CA ASP A 36 1.48 23.74 -46.29
C ASP A 36 1.92 22.62 -47.27
N LYS A 37 2.82 21.72 -46.86
CA LYS A 37 3.32 20.62 -47.70
C LYS A 37 2.82 19.23 -47.34
N LEU A 38 1.74 19.07 -46.62
CA LEU A 38 1.05 17.79 -46.48
C LEU A 38 -0.03 17.67 -47.56
N LEU A 39 0.40 17.45 -48.79
CA LEU A 39 -0.46 16.91 -49.85
C LEU A 39 -0.67 15.40 -49.54
N TRP A 40 -1.86 15.05 -49.14
CA TRP A 40 -2.32 13.66 -49.13
C TRP A 40 -2.38 13.20 -50.61
N PRO A 41 -1.85 12.00 -50.95
CA PRO A 41 -2.08 11.48 -52.31
C PRO A 41 -3.57 11.24 -52.49
N GLU A 42 -4.13 11.83 -53.57
CA GLU A 42 -5.47 11.52 -54.02
C GLU A 42 -5.57 10.02 -54.27
N ILE A 43 -6.42 9.36 -53.52
CA ILE A 43 -6.81 7.96 -53.76
C ILE A 43 -7.78 8.03 -54.95
N THR A 44 -7.21 7.87 -56.15
CA THR A 44 -7.99 7.61 -57.35
C THR A 44 -8.61 6.24 -57.27
N ASP A 45 -9.91 6.21 -57.50
CA ASP A 45 -10.81 5.11 -57.86
C ASP A 45 -10.17 3.68 -57.85
N VAL A 46 -10.35 2.96 -56.75
CA VAL A 46 -10.37 1.51 -56.77
C VAL A 46 -11.77 1.06 -56.38
N ALA A 47 -12.44 0.64 -57.42
CA ALA A 47 -13.62 -0.25 -57.43
C ALA A 47 -14.65 -0.04 -56.31
N LYS A 48 -15.75 0.55 -56.64
CA LYS A 48 -17.05 0.32 -55.99
C LYS A 48 -17.43 -1.14 -56.08
N THR A 49 -16.83 -1.96 -55.24
CA THR A 49 -17.32 -3.30 -54.95
C THR A 49 -18.43 -3.18 -53.93
N ASP A 50 -19.56 -3.67 -54.28
CA ASP A 50 -20.82 -3.68 -53.59
C ASP A 50 -20.69 -4.26 -52.15
N CYS A 51 -20.48 -3.39 -51.18
CA CYS A 51 -20.40 -3.74 -49.74
C CYS A 51 -21.76 -3.99 -49.10
N ARG A 52 -22.75 -4.41 -49.87
CA ARG A 52 -24.12 -4.59 -49.34
C ARG A 52 -24.43 -5.97 -48.77
N ASN A 53 -23.50 -6.91 -48.74
CA ASN A 53 -23.77 -8.26 -48.24
C ASN A 53 -22.65 -8.91 -47.39
N LEU A 54 -21.88 -8.09 -46.68
CA LEU A 54 -21.18 -8.64 -45.51
C LEU A 54 -22.08 -8.42 -44.30
N HIS A 55 -22.94 -9.40 -44.04
CA HIS A 55 -23.43 -9.60 -42.68
C HIS A 55 -22.20 -9.94 -41.83
N GLU A 56 -21.52 -8.91 -41.34
CA GLU A 56 -20.76 -9.08 -40.11
C GLU A 56 -21.77 -9.61 -39.07
N PRO A 57 -21.53 -10.77 -38.44
CA PRO A 57 -22.28 -11.10 -37.26
C PRO A 57 -22.06 -9.94 -36.32
N ALA A 58 -23.12 -9.18 -36.03
CA ALA A 58 -23.04 -8.15 -35.00
C ALA A 58 -22.54 -8.84 -33.75
N MET A 59 -21.24 -8.68 -33.43
CA MET A 59 -20.71 -9.09 -32.15
C MET A 59 -21.54 -8.33 -31.13
N LYS A 60 -22.43 -9.03 -30.47
CA LYS A 60 -23.14 -8.51 -29.32
C LYS A 60 -22.12 -8.46 -28.21
N ASP A 61 -21.33 -7.40 -28.16
CA ASP A 61 -20.36 -7.18 -27.12
C ASP A 61 -21.10 -6.94 -25.80
N LYS A 62 -21.38 -8.03 -25.12
CA LYS A 62 -21.88 -7.98 -23.74
C LYS A 62 -20.80 -7.36 -22.85
N TYR A 63 -21.19 -6.81 -21.72
CA TYR A 63 -20.25 -6.23 -20.77
C TYR A 63 -19.14 -7.21 -20.35
N ILE A 64 -19.50 -8.47 -20.12
CA ILE A 64 -18.54 -9.53 -19.79
C ILE A 64 -17.54 -9.77 -20.95
N ASP A 65 -18.01 -9.80 -22.20
CA ASP A 65 -17.15 -10.04 -23.36
C ASP A 65 -16.10 -8.93 -23.51
N LEU A 66 -16.46 -7.67 -23.23
CA LEU A 66 -15.56 -6.53 -23.26
C LEU A 66 -14.49 -6.61 -22.17
N ILE A 67 -14.85 -7.04 -20.97
CA ILE A 67 -13.90 -7.20 -19.86
C ILE A 67 -12.93 -8.34 -20.16
N GLU A 68 -13.42 -9.50 -20.59
CA GLU A 68 -12.58 -10.67 -20.90
C GLU A 68 -11.64 -10.43 -22.09
N GLN A 69 -12.03 -9.60 -23.06
CA GLN A 69 -11.19 -9.24 -24.19
C GLN A 69 -10.13 -8.17 -23.86
N THR A 70 -10.38 -7.34 -22.87
CA THR A 70 -9.55 -6.16 -22.60
C THR A 70 -8.64 -6.34 -21.39
N PHE A 71 -9.03 -7.18 -20.44
CA PHE A 71 -8.32 -7.36 -19.17
C PHE A 71 -8.41 -8.81 -18.70
N ASP A 72 -7.38 -9.28 -17.99
CA ASP A 72 -7.47 -10.48 -17.18
C ASP A 72 -8.55 -10.29 -16.11
N PHE A 73 -9.72 -10.87 -16.37
CA PHE A 73 -10.77 -10.88 -15.36
C PHE A 73 -10.30 -11.75 -14.19
N PRO A 74 -10.36 -11.27 -12.92
CA PRO A 74 -9.83 -11.99 -11.78
C PRO A 74 -10.74 -13.18 -11.41
N GLN A 75 -10.68 -14.25 -12.20
CA GLN A 75 -11.52 -15.45 -12.08
C GLN A 75 -11.38 -16.15 -10.72
N ASP A 76 -10.20 -16.03 -10.09
CA ASP A 76 -9.99 -16.59 -8.74
C ASP A 76 -10.80 -15.88 -7.65
N GLU A 77 -11.27 -14.66 -7.90
CA GLU A 77 -11.96 -13.82 -6.92
C GLU A 77 -13.40 -13.52 -7.30
N PHE A 78 -13.67 -13.48 -8.61
CA PHE A 78 -14.98 -13.13 -9.12
C PHE A 78 -15.46 -14.14 -10.16
N SER A 79 -16.74 -14.45 -10.11
CA SER A 79 -17.47 -15.20 -11.15
C SER A 79 -18.77 -14.49 -11.50
N VAL A 80 -19.29 -14.77 -12.70
CA VAL A 80 -20.58 -14.24 -13.15
C VAL A 80 -21.50 -15.42 -13.41
N GLU A 81 -22.56 -15.53 -12.65
CA GLU A 81 -23.60 -16.54 -12.78
C GLU A 81 -24.97 -15.86 -12.90
N ASP A 82 -25.80 -16.32 -13.80
CA ASP A 82 -27.14 -15.77 -14.04
C ASP A 82 -27.16 -14.22 -14.20
N ASN A 83 -26.13 -13.65 -14.82
CA ASN A 83 -25.90 -12.21 -15.00
C ASN A 83 -25.70 -11.41 -13.70
N GLU A 84 -25.38 -12.06 -12.61
CA GLU A 84 -25.04 -11.48 -11.32
C GLU A 84 -23.59 -11.83 -10.93
N LEU A 85 -22.91 -10.90 -10.25
CA LEU A 85 -21.53 -11.04 -9.82
C LEU A 85 -21.45 -11.77 -8.48
N ASN A 86 -20.60 -12.79 -8.42
CA ASN A 86 -20.15 -13.43 -7.19
C ASN A 86 -18.78 -12.95 -6.80
N PHE A 87 -18.51 -12.87 -5.52
CA PHE A 87 -17.20 -12.57 -4.94
C PHE A 87 -16.76 -13.74 -4.04
N HIS A 88 -15.72 -14.48 -4.41
CA HIS A 88 -15.33 -15.73 -3.77
C HIS A 88 -16.50 -16.70 -3.58
N ASP A 89 -17.24 -16.94 -4.66
CA ASP A 89 -18.44 -17.79 -4.69
C ASP A 89 -19.61 -17.29 -3.83
N ILE A 90 -19.55 -16.07 -3.31
CA ILE A 90 -20.64 -15.45 -2.54
C ILE A 90 -21.49 -14.61 -3.49
N PRO A 91 -22.79 -14.93 -3.65
CA PRO A 91 -23.70 -14.16 -4.49
C PRO A 91 -23.95 -12.76 -3.91
N LEU A 92 -23.39 -11.73 -4.53
CA LEU A 92 -23.47 -10.36 -4.01
C LEU A 92 -24.90 -9.80 -4.00
N MET A 93 -25.73 -10.20 -4.97
CA MET A 93 -27.14 -9.77 -5.01
C MET A 93 -27.95 -10.33 -3.85
N GLU A 94 -27.65 -11.52 -3.36
CA GLU A 94 -28.33 -12.06 -2.17
C GLU A 94 -27.99 -11.25 -0.91
N LEU A 95 -26.71 -10.86 -0.76
CA LEU A 95 -26.32 -9.98 0.34
C LEU A 95 -27.03 -8.62 0.26
N ILE A 96 -27.14 -8.06 -0.95
CA ILE A 96 -27.84 -6.79 -1.15
C ILE A 96 -29.33 -6.93 -0.82
N LYS A 97 -30.00 -8.03 -1.23
CA LYS A 97 -31.40 -8.29 -0.89
C LYS A 97 -31.60 -8.42 0.61
N GLN A 98 -30.65 -9.01 1.33
CA GLN A 98 -30.73 -9.23 2.78
C GLN A 98 -30.40 -7.98 3.61
N TYR A 99 -29.35 -7.25 3.25
CA TYR A 99 -28.79 -6.18 4.09
C TYR A 99 -28.99 -4.78 3.51
N GLY A 100 -29.35 -4.66 2.24
CA GLY A 100 -29.41 -3.37 1.54
C GLY A 100 -28.05 -2.83 1.13
N THR A 101 -28.03 -1.62 0.59
CA THR A 101 -26.85 -0.82 0.27
C THR A 101 -26.97 0.57 0.92
N PRO A 102 -25.87 1.28 1.19
CA PRO A 102 -24.47 0.89 0.98
C PRO A 102 -24.02 -0.20 1.96
N LEU A 103 -23.30 -1.20 1.47
CA LEU A 103 -22.84 -2.34 2.27
C LEU A 103 -21.32 -2.51 2.11
N LYS A 104 -20.58 -2.67 3.22
CA LYS A 104 -19.18 -3.08 3.21
C LYS A 104 -19.09 -4.53 3.64
N ILE A 105 -18.33 -5.31 2.89
CA ILE A 105 -18.05 -6.71 3.17
C ILE A 105 -16.56 -6.95 3.33
N THR A 106 -16.19 -7.95 4.12
CA THR A 106 -14.81 -8.40 4.29
C THR A 106 -14.75 -9.91 4.19
N TYR A 107 -14.01 -10.41 3.21
CA TYR A 107 -13.75 -11.83 3.04
C TYR A 107 -12.54 -12.24 3.85
N LEU A 108 -12.75 -12.74 5.06
CA LEU A 108 -11.70 -13.02 6.03
C LEU A 108 -10.62 -14.01 5.53
N PRO A 109 -10.97 -15.10 4.79
CA PRO A 109 -9.95 -16.04 4.31
C PRO A 109 -8.86 -15.39 3.45
N LYS A 110 -9.14 -14.30 2.73
CA LYS A 110 -8.15 -13.56 1.94
C LYS A 110 -7.01 -13.02 2.79
N ILE A 111 -7.30 -12.62 4.03
CA ILE A 111 -6.30 -12.12 4.99
C ILE A 111 -5.26 -13.21 5.26
N SER A 112 -5.72 -14.41 5.62
CA SER A 112 -4.84 -15.57 5.84
C SER A 112 -4.09 -15.97 4.57
N GLN A 113 -4.73 -15.92 3.40
CA GLN A 113 -4.09 -16.20 2.11
C GLN A 113 -2.92 -15.25 1.83
N GLN A 114 -3.11 -13.94 2.02
CA GLN A 114 -2.06 -12.92 1.79
C GLN A 114 -0.90 -13.07 2.77
N ILE A 115 -1.18 -13.30 4.05
CA ILE A 115 -0.15 -13.56 5.07
C ILE A 115 0.68 -14.79 4.68
N ASN A 116 0.04 -15.90 4.37
CA ASN A 116 0.72 -17.13 4.01
C ASN A 116 1.47 -17.02 2.68
N ARG A 117 0.95 -16.25 1.73
CA ARG A 117 1.64 -15.91 0.48
C ARG A 117 2.96 -15.21 0.75
N ALA A 118 2.96 -14.13 1.55
CA ALA A 118 4.19 -13.41 1.88
C ALA A 118 5.18 -14.28 2.66
N LYS A 119 4.71 -15.03 3.67
CA LYS A 119 5.57 -15.96 4.43
C LYS A 119 6.24 -16.98 3.51
N ARG A 120 5.49 -17.54 2.55
CA ARG A 120 6.03 -18.48 1.57
C ARG A 120 7.09 -17.83 0.68
N MET A 121 6.82 -16.64 0.12
CA MET A 121 7.75 -15.93 -0.77
C MET A 121 9.09 -15.68 -0.07
N PHE A 122 9.07 -15.09 1.12
CA PHE A 122 10.30 -14.83 1.88
C PHE A 122 11.04 -16.11 2.27
N ASN A 123 10.34 -17.14 2.74
CA ASN A 123 10.97 -18.41 3.11
C ASN A 123 11.60 -19.12 1.90
N VAL A 124 10.95 -19.09 0.73
CA VAL A 124 11.50 -19.62 -0.51
C VAL A 124 12.72 -18.83 -0.96
N ALA A 125 12.65 -17.50 -0.93
CA ALA A 125 13.78 -16.63 -1.26
C ALA A 125 14.99 -16.87 -0.35
N MET A 126 14.76 -16.99 0.96
CA MET A 126 15.80 -17.30 1.93
C MET A 126 16.43 -18.69 1.70
N ALA A 127 15.59 -19.69 1.42
CA ALA A 127 16.07 -21.04 1.14
C ALA A 127 16.93 -21.10 -0.14
N LYS A 128 16.56 -20.37 -1.20
CA LYS A 128 17.32 -20.31 -2.46
C LYS A 128 18.75 -19.83 -2.28
N VAL A 129 18.98 -18.93 -1.35
CA VAL A 129 20.31 -18.35 -1.13
C VAL A 129 20.98 -18.83 0.14
N ASP A 130 20.43 -19.82 0.85
CA ASP A 130 20.91 -20.29 2.16
C ASP A 130 21.11 -19.14 3.17
N TYR A 131 20.06 -18.33 3.33
CA TYR A 131 20.02 -17.20 4.26
C TYR A 131 19.95 -17.69 5.70
N LYS A 132 20.73 -17.11 6.61
CA LYS A 132 20.85 -17.61 7.98
C LYS A 132 19.91 -16.94 8.99
N GLY A 133 19.37 -15.77 8.67
CA GLY A 133 18.36 -15.11 9.48
C GLY A 133 16.97 -15.72 9.32
N SER A 134 16.03 -15.30 10.16
CA SER A 134 14.60 -15.67 10.08
C SER A 134 13.76 -14.59 9.40
N TYR A 135 12.57 -14.98 8.93
CA TYR A 135 11.56 -14.06 8.46
C TYR A 135 10.44 -13.87 9.48
N ASN A 136 10.08 -12.64 9.76
CA ASN A 136 9.08 -12.24 10.74
C ASN A 136 8.05 -11.31 10.12
N TYR A 137 6.82 -11.78 9.99
CA TYR A 137 5.70 -11.02 9.45
C TYR A 137 5.02 -10.23 10.57
N CYS A 138 4.92 -8.90 10.46
CA CYS A 138 4.15 -8.07 11.37
C CYS A 138 2.91 -7.51 10.65
N TYR A 139 1.74 -7.70 11.26
CA TYR A 139 0.52 -7.04 10.80
C TYR A 139 0.44 -5.64 11.40
N CYS A 140 0.19 -4.64 10.54
CA CYS A 140 0.02 -3.25 10.96
C CYS A 140 -1.41 -3.01 11.44
N THR A 141 -1.61 -2.81 12.73
CA THR A 141 -2.94 -2.59 13.33
C THR A 141 -3.68 -1.39 12.73
N LYS A 142 -2.96 -0.34 12.33
CA LYS A 142 -3.53 0.85 11.68
C LYS A 142 -4.31 0.59 10.39
N SER A 143 -4.07 -0.54 9.72
CA SER A 143 -4.74 -0.89 8.46
C SER A 143 -6.18 -1.35 8.66
N SER A 144 -6.46 -2.05 9.76
CA SER A 144 -7.80 -2.37 10.22
C SER A 144 -7.77 -2.76 11.69
N HIS A 145 -8.60 -2.10 12.51
CA HIS A 145 -8.71 -2.34 13.95
C HIS A 145 -9.88 -3.28 14.32
N PHE A 146 -10.63 -3.79 13.34
CA PHE A 146 -11.74 -4.68 13.63
C PHE A 146 -11.25 -5.99 14.26
N SER A 147 -11.91 -6.43 15.36
CA SER A 147 -11.54 -7.64 16.08
C SER A 147 -11.49 -8.87 15.18
N PHE A 148 -12.50 -9.06 14.33
CA PHE A 148 -12.58 -10.20 13.40
C PHE A 148 -11.41 -10.23 12.38
N VAL A 149 -10.86 -9.05 12.00
CA VAL A 149 -9.67 -8.96 11.12
C VAL A 149 -8.42 -9.37 11.88
N LEU A 150 -8.26 -8.85 13.10
CA LEU A 150 -7.13 -9.18 13.97
C LEU A 150 -7.12 -10.66 14.35
N GLU A 151 -8.27 -11.19 14.75
CA GLU A 151 -8.43 -12.60 15.08
C GLU A 151 -8.07 -13.51 13.91
N GLU A 152 -8.52 -13.17 12.68
CA GLU A 152 -8.17 -13.92 11.48
C GLU A 152 -6.66 -13.83 11.19
N ALA A 153 -6.07 -12.64 11.27
CA ALA A 153 -4.65 -12.44 11.02
C ALA A 153 -3.80 -13.25 12.00
N MET A 154 -4.16 -13.24 13.31
CA MET A 154 -3.39 -13.91 14.36
C MET A 154 -3.43 -15.44 14.31
N LYS A 155 -4.37 -16.05 13.57
CA LYS A 155 -4.36 -17.51 13.31
C LYS A 155 -3.12 -17.98 12.55
N ASN A 156 -2.40 -17.07 11.90
CA ASN A 156 -1.30 -17.38 10.99
C ASN A 156 0.09 -17.32 11.62
N ASP A 157 0.19 -17.31 12.94
CA ASP A 157 1.45 -17.20 13.68
C ASP A 157 2.33 -16.05 13.15
N ILE A 158 1.86 -14.85 13.38
CA ILE A 158 2.49 -13.59 12.97
C ILE A 158 2.66 -12.66 14.16
N HIS A 159 3.33 -11.56 13.94
CA HIS A 159 3.62 -10.51 14.91
C HIS A 159 2.76 -9.26 14.64
N LEU A 160 2.88 -8.25 15.47
CA LEU A 160 2.09 -7.03 15.40
C LEU A 160 2.96 -5.77 15.30
N GLU A 161 2.51 -4.81 14.51
CA GLU A 161 3.04 -3.44 14.50
C GLU A 161 1.95 -2.48 14.98
N THR A 162 2.34 -1.57 15.87
CA THR A 162 1.50 -0.52 16.45
C THR A 162 2.10 0.85 16.14
N SER A 163 1.26 1.88 16.03
CA SER A 163 1.71 3.24 15.69
C SER A 163 1.10 4.32 16.59
N SER A 164 0.34 3.93 17.61
CA SER A 164 -0.30 4.85 18.53
C SER A 164 -0.52 4.27 19.93
N ALA A 165 -0.76 5.13 20.91
CA ALA A 165 -1.11 4.72 22.27
C ALA A 165 -2.36 3.83 22.32
N TYR A 166 -3.31 4.05 21.40
CA TYR A 166 -4.57 3.30 21.34
C TYR A 166 -4.37 1.88 20.88
N ASP A 167 -3.38 1.62 20.02
CA ASP A 167 -3.09 0.27 19.52
C ASP A 167 -2.61 -0.65 20.66
N ILE A 168 -2.00 -0.10 21.71
CA ILE A 168 -1.58 -0.90 22.87
C ILE A 168 -2.78 -1.49 23.61
N HIS A 169 -3.92 -0.79 23.63
CA HIS A 169 -5.15 -1.36 24.19
C HIS A 169 -5.64 -2.57 23.38
N ILE A 170 -5.41 -2.58 22.06
CA ILE A 170 -5.70 -3.74 21.21
C ILE A 170 -4.79 -4.92 21.59
N ILE A 171 -3.49 -4.66 21.80
CA ILE A 171 -2.54 -5.70 22.24
C ILE A 171 -3.00 -6.33 23.55
N ASN A 172 -3.39 -5.51 24.53
CA ASN A 172 -3.89 -6.00 25.81
C ASN A 172 -5.18 -6.83 25.63
N ALA A 173 -6.12 -6.34 24.82
CA ALA A 173 -7.37 -7.08 24.56
C ALA A 173 -7.12 -8.44 23.85
N LEU A 174 -6.17 -8.51 22.92
CA LEU A 174 -5.78 -9.77 22.28
C LEU A 174 -5.12 -10.75 23.27
N TYR A 175 -4.30 -10.23 24.18
CA TYR A 175 -3.68 -11.03 25.24
C TYR A 175 -4.72 -11.55 26.25
N ASP A 176 -5.58 -10.67 26.74
CA ASP A 176 -6.64 -11.02 27.68
C ASP A 176 -7.63 -12.03 27.08
N GLY A 177 -7.86 -11.95 25.77
CA GLY A 177 -8.65 -12.91 25.00
C GLY A 177 -7.92 -14.24 24.69
N GLY A 178 -6.65 -14.39 25.08
CA GLY A 178 -5.87 -15.60 24.82
C GLY A 178 -5.48 -15.80 23.35
N ILE A 179 -5.53 -14.73 22.53
CA ILE A 179 -5.23 -14.79 21.11
C ILE A 179 -3.73 -14.66 20.86
N ILE A 180 -3.02 -13.92 21.71
CA ILE A 180 -1.57 -13.77 21.65
C ILE A 180 -0.93 -14.13 23.01
N ASP A 181 0.34 -14.50 22.99
CA ASP A 181 1.20 -14.68 24.14
C ASP A 181 2.18 -13.49 24.32
N LYS A 182 2.91 -13.47 25.44
CA LYS A 182 3.88 -12.40 25.75
C LYS A 182 5.19 -12.51 24.98
N ASP A 183 5.43 -13.61 24.29
CA ASP A 183 6.64 -13.84 23.49
C ASP A 183 6.49 -13.28 22.06
N ARG A 184 5.28 -12.81 21.70
CA ARG A 184 4.98 -12.21 20.42
C ARG A 184 5.78 -10.91 20.24
N TYR A 185 6.38 -10.71 19.06
CA TYR A 185 6.97 -9.41 18.72
C TYR A 185 5.89 -8.35 18.56
N ILE A 186 6.13 -7.21 19.20
CA ILE A 186 5.27 -6.01 19.11
C ILE A 186 6.18 -4.84 18.73
N ILE A 187 6.13 -4.44 17.48
CA ILE A 187 6.94 -3.34 16.96
C ILE A 187 6.16 -2.03 17.15
N CYS A 188 6.71 -1.10 17.93
CA CYS A 188 6.03 0.15 18.25
C CYS A 188 6.65 1.30 17.47
N ASN A 189 6.01 1.69 16.38
CA ASN A 189 6.45 2.74 15.46
C ASN A 189 5.84 4.13 15.76
N GLY A 190 6.24 5.09 14.95
CA GLY A 190 5.72 6.45 14.96
C GLY A 190 6.27 7.30 16.10
N PHE A 191 5.93 8.59 16.09
CA PHE A 191 6.29 9.55 17.12
C PHE A 191 5.60 9.21 18.45
N LYS A 192 6.38 9.11 19.53
CA LYS A 192 5.88 8.67 20.82
C LYS A 192 5.56 9.86 21.73
N ARG A 193 4.26 10.10 21.91
CA ARG A 193 3.75 10.99 22.93
C ARG A 193 3.86 10.32 24.32
N PRO A 194 3.83 11.08 25.43
CA PRO A 194 3.97 10.53 26.79
C PRO A 194 3.07 9.32 27.07
N GLN A 195 1.78 9.40 26.72
CA GLN A 195 0.85 8.27 26.89
C GLN A 195 1.28 7.01 26.14
N TYR A 196 1.84 7.16 24.92
CA TYR A 196 2.31 6.00 24.16
C TYR A 196 3.56 5.40 24.79
N VAL A 197 4.48 6.25 25.31
CA VAL A 197 5.65 5.81 26.07
C VAL A 197 5.23 5.03 27.31
N GLU A 198 4.29 5.55 28.10
CA GLU A 198 3.76 4.90 29.28
C GLU A 198 3.14 3.52 28.97
N ASN A 199 2.29 3.45 27.94
CA ASN A 199 1.65 2.21 27.53
C ASN A 199 2.66 1.18 27.05
N ILE A 200 3.68 1.57 26.26
CA ILE A 200 4.76 0.66 25.83
C ILE A 200 5.57 0.19 27.03
N ALA A 201 5.93 1.11 27.95
CA ALA A 201 6.66 0.77 29.15
C ALA A 201 5.90 -0.24 30.01
N GLN A 202 4.58 -0.08 30.12
CA GLN A 202 3.73 -1.02 30.83
C GLN A 202 3.79 -2.42 30.20
N LEU A 203 3.65 -2.55 28.88
CA LEU A 203 3.79 -3.85 28.20
C LEU A 203 5.12 -4.54 28.54
N VAL A 204 6.24 -3.80 28.47
CA VAL A 204 7.58 -4.35 28.79
C VAL A 204 7.65 -4.74 30.25
N ASN A 205 7.15 -3.89 31.15
CA ASN A 205 7.15 -4.15 32.59
C ASN A 205 6.25 -5.35 32.96
N ASP A 206 5.16 -5.57 32.23
CA ASP A 206 4.25 -6.72 32.36
C ASP A 206 4.80 -8.01 31.74
N GLY A 207 5.96 -7.93 31.09
CA GLY A 207 6.70 -9.11 30.63
C GLY A 207 6.54 -9.44 29.15
N PHE A 208 6.04 -8.53 28.30
CA PHE A 208 6.11 -8.67 26.86
C PHE A 208 7.55 -8.40 26.39
N SER A 209 8.39 -9.43 26.49
CA SER A 209 9.86 -9.31 26.34
C SER A 209 10.32 -9.00 24.93
N ASN A 210 9.45 -9.15 23.94
CA ASN A 210 9.70 -8.87 22.52
C ASN A 210 8.99 -7.59 22.04
N THR A 211 8.61 -6.69 22.94
CA THR A 211 8.19 -5.36 22.58
C THR A 211 9.41 -4.52 22.20
N ILE A 212 9.40 -3.96 20.97
CA ILE A 212 10.49 -3.16 20.42
C ILE A 212 9.96 -1.77 20.02
N PRO A 213 10.09 -0.77 20.92
CA PRO A 213 9.88 0.62 20.51
C PRO A 213 10.96 1.05 19.52
N VAL A 214 10.53 1.51 18.36
CA VAL A 214 11.40 2.00 17.29
C VAL A 214 11.53 3.50 17.42
N LEU A 215 12.72 3.98 17.76
CA LEU A 215 13.01 5.40 17.95
C LEU A 215 12.85 6.17 16.64
N ASP A 216 12.00 7.16 16.64
CA ASP A 216 11.74 8.08 15.55
C ASP A 216 12.70 9.27 15.57
N ASN A 217 13.14 9.65 16.76
CA ASN A 217 14.12 10.69 17.00
C ASN A 217 14.99 10.36 18.22
N LYS A 218 16.04 11.15 18.44
CA LYS A 218 17.05 10.89 19.48
C LYS A 218 16.51 11.17 20.90
N GLU A 219 15.59 12.12 21.00
CA GLU A 219 15.01 12.62 22.24
C GLU A 219 14.05 11.61 22.87
N GLU A 220 13.45 10.73 22.07
CA GLU A 220 12.55 9.67 22.57
C GLU A 220 13.20 8.76 23.60
N LEU A 221 14.51 8.52 23.49
CA LEU A 221 15.22 7.68 24.44
C LEU A 221 15.19 8.23 25.87
N GLU A 222 15.26 9.56 26.01
CA GLU A 222 15.19 10.24 27.32
C GLU A 222 13.80 10.08 27.94
N LEU A 223 12.75 10.12 27.13
CA LEU A 223 11.37 9.85 27.61
C LEU A 223 11.21 8.41 28.14
N PHE A 224 11.97 7.47 27.60
CA PHE A 224 11.92 6.07 28.01
C PHE A 224 12.67 5.82 29.33
N GLU A 225 13.71 6.59 29.66
CA GLU A 225 14.55 6.34 30.81
C GLU A 225 13.78 6.31 32.13
N ASP A 226 12.80 7.16 32.29
CA ASP A 226 12.01 7.27 33.52
C ASP A 226 10.87 6.23 33.59
N SER A 227 10.40 5.74 32.44
CA SER A 227 9.19 4.93 32.36
C SER A 227 9.45 3.41 32.45
N PHE A 228 10.62 2.96 31.97
CA PHE A 228 10.96 1.53 31.91
C PHE A 228 11.65 1.06 33.20
N THR A 229 11.13 0.01 33.82
CA THR A 229 11.74 -0.63 35.01
C THR A 229 12.54 -1.88 34.64
N LYS A 230 12.30 -2.47 33.47
CA LYS A 230 13.01 -3.64 32.96
C LYS A 230 13.89 -3.26 31.77
N LYS A 231 14.86 -4.13 31.43
CA LYS A 231 15.67 -3.99 30.22
C LYS A 231 14.76 -4.08 28.99
N CYS A 232 14.89 -3.10 28.08
CA CYS A 232 14.06 -2.99 26.89
C CYS A 232 14.92 -3.12 25.62
N LYS A 233 14.41 -3.87 24.65
CA LYS A 233 14.90 -3.90 23.27
C LYS A 233 14.41 -2.64 22.56
N VAL A 234 15.27 -1.98 21.81
CA VAL A 234 14.89 -0.79 21.01
C VAL A 234 15.28 -0.96 19.57
N GLY A 235 14.52 -0.32 18.69
CA GLY A 235 14.88 -0.15 17.28
C GLY A 235 15.24 1.30 16.98
N ILE A 236 15.87 1.55 15.84
CA ILE A 236 16.09 2.89 15.30
C ILE A 236 15.49 2.93 13.91
N ARG A 237 14.60 3.92 13.66
CA ARG A 237 14.11 4.23 12.33
C ARG A 237 15.09 5.12 11.60
N ILE A 238 15.39 4.76 10.36
CA ILE A 238 16.25 5.52 9.47
C ILE A 238 15.38 6.50 8.66
N ALA A 239 15.81 7.76 8.59
CA ALA A 239 15.20 8.76 7.72
C ALA A 239 15.68 8.55 6.29
N CYS A 240 14.88 7.85 5.48
CA CYS A 240 15.17 7.56 4.07
C CYS A 240 14.95 8.79 3.19
N GLU A 241 15.64 8.83 2.06
CA GLU A 241 15.35 9.76 0.97
C GLU A 241 14.19 9.22 0.13
N GLU A 242 13.32 10.11 -0.32
CA GLU A 242 12.16 9.78 -1.15
C GLU A 242 12.44 10.05 -2.63
N GLU A 243 11.62 9.50 -3.51
CA GLU A 243 11.71 9.79 -4.94
C GLU A 243 11.51 11.29 -5.22
N PRO A 244 12.19 11.89 -6.22
CA PRO A 244 12.11 13.33 -6.50
C PRO A 244 10.72 13.88 -6.81
N LYS A 245 9.77 13.01 -7.17
CA LYS A 245 8.36 13.37 -7.43
C LYS A 245 7.50 13.37 -6.17
N PHE A 246 8.05 12.90 -5.05
CA PHE A 246 7.36 12.91 -3.78
C PHE A 246 7.38 14.32 -3.19
N GLU A 247 6.33 14.70 -2.45
CA GLU A 247 6.17 16.04 -1.88
C GLU A 247 7.32 16.41 -0.93
N PHE A 248 7.86 15.40 -0.23
CA PHE A 248 8.98 15.57 0.69
C PHE A 248 10.18 14.75 0.21
N TYR A 249 11.29 15.42 -0.03
CA TYR A 249 12.53 14.78 -0.48
C TYR A 249 13.12 13.81 0.55
N THR A 250 12.99 14.11 1.84
CA THR A 250 13.46 13.26 2.94
C THR A 250 12.29 12.88 3.82
N SER A 251 12.27 11.64 4.31
CA SER A 251 11.28 11.20 5.29
C SER A 251 11.25 12.14 6.49
N ARG A 252 10.05 12.58 6.87
CA ARG A 252 9.83 13.39 8.08
C ARG A 252 10.03 12.61 9.38
N LEU A 253 10.18 11.29 9.29
CA LEU A 253 10.32 10.36 10.41
C LEU A 253 11.69 9.69 10.34
N GLY A 254 12.27 9.43 11.50
CA GLY A 254 13.51 8.70 11.64
C GLY A 254 14.75 9.58 11.90
N ILE A 255 15.86 8.93 12.19
CA ILE A 255 17.18 9.54 12.47
C ILE A 255 18.00 9.48 11.18
N ARG A 256 18.72 10.55 10.85
CA ARG A 256 19.56 10.62 9.65
C ARG A 256 20.65 9.56 9.68
N TYR A 257 20.99 8.98 8.54
CA TYR A 257 22.03 7.95 8.38
C TYR A 257 23.33 8.28 9.12
N ASN A 258 23.84 9.48 8.91
CA ASN A 258 25.13 9.94 9.47
C ASN A 258 25.11 10.10 11.00
N ASP A 259 23.96 10.21 11.60
CA ASP A 259 23.81 10.48 13.04
C ASP A 259 23.65 9.19 13.87
N ILE A 260 23.33 8.07 13.23
CA ILE A 260 22.94 6.83 13.93
C ILE A 260 24.12 6.21 14.69
N LEU A 261 25.29 6.14 14.07
CA LEU A 261 26.47 5.56 14.70
C LEU A 261 26.90 6.33 15.95
N ASP A 262 26.92 7.65 15.84
CA ASP A 262 27.31 8.51 16.97
C ASP A 262 26.27 8.48 18.07
N PHE A 263 24.99 8.47 17.73
CA PHE A 263 23.91 8.30 18.68
C PHE A 263 24.03 6.96 19.44
N TYR A 264 24.28 5.85 18.71
CA TYR A 264 24.49 4.54 19.34
C TYR A 264 25.67 4.57 20.32
N LYS A 265 26.83 5.09 19.89
CA LYS A 265 28.04 5.18 20.74
C LYS A 265 27.83 6.04 21.98
N ALA A 266 27.12 7.15 21.83
CA ALA A 266 26.90 8.11 22.93
C ALA A 266 25.84 7.67 23.94
N LYS A 267 24.75 7.05 23.48
CA LYS A 267 23.56 6.82 24.30
C LYS A 267 23.22 5.35 24.54
N LEU A 268 23.46 4.45 23.59
CA LEU A 268 22.99 3.06 23.67
C LEU A 268 24.09 2.06 24.01
N LYS A 269 25.33 2.25 23.53
CA LYS A 269 26.43 1.29 23.68
C LYS A 269 26.67 0.81 25.13
N ASN A 270 26.61 1.72 26.07
CA ASN A 270 26.84 1.46 27.50
C ASN A 270 25.57 1.48 28.34
N SER A 271 24.40 1.53 27.69
CA SER A 271 23.13 1.52 28.41
C SER A 271 22.89 0.18 29.07
N LYS A 272 22.59 0.20 30.37
CA LYS A 272 22.18 -0.99 31.10
C LYS A 272 20.67 -1.30 30.89
N LYS A 273 19.92 -0.32 30.44
CA LYS A 273 18.46 -0.35 30.33
C LYS A 273 17.99 -0.66 28.90
N PHE A 274 18.68 -0.13 27.89
CA PHE A 274 18.28 -0.27 26.49
C PHE A 274 19.29 -1.09 25.70
N GLN A 275 18.79 -1.93 24.82
CA GLN A 275 19.58 -2.79 23.94
C GLN A 275 19.12 -2.56 22.49
N LEU A 276 20.01 -2.07 21.65
CA LEU A 276 19.70 -1.92 20.23
C LEU A 276 19.57 -3.30 19.59
N LYS A 277 18.38 -3.57 19.04
CA LYS A 277 18.01 -4.88 18.47
C LYS A 277 17.68 -4.81 17.00
N MET A 278 17.16 -3.67 16.52
CA MET A 278 16.56 -3.53 15.20
C MET A 278 16.95 -2.23 14.53
N LEU A 279 17.24 -2.28 13.24
CA LEU A 279 17.12 -1.13 12.35
C LEU A 279 15.83 -1.23 11.55
N HIS A 280 15.19 -0.09 11.32
CA HIS A 280 13.95 -0.01 10.55
C HIS A 280 14.10 1.06 9.46
N PHE A 281 13.76 0.69 8.22
CA PHE A 281 13.62 1.65 7.16
C PHE A 281 12.26 1.48 6.45
N PHE A 282 11.77 2.57 5.88
CA PHE A 282 10.50 2.58 5.16
C PHE A 282 10.50 3.72 4.13
N ILE A 283 10.06 3.41 2.92
CA ILE A 283 9.88 4.37 1.83
C ILE A 283 8.37 4.52 1.57
N ASN A 284 7.88 5.76 1.52
CA ASN A 284 6.43 6.03 1.33
C ASN A 284 5.92 5.58 -0.04
N THR A 285 6.77 5.56 -1.06
CA THR A 285 6.42 5.06 -2.40
C THR A 285 6.26 3.53 -2.47
N GLY A 286 6.60 2.84 -1.37
CA GLY A 286 6.47 1.39 -1.22
C GLY A 286 7.62 0.60 -1.83
N ILE A 287 7.50 -0.73 -1.75
CA ILE A 287 8.48 -1.68 -2.29
C ILE A 287 8.27 -1.80 -3.80
N LYS A 288 9.18 -1.24 -4.56
CA LYS A 288 9.15 -1.21 -6.03
C LYS A 288 10.53 -1.47 -6.59
N ASP A 289 10.58 -2.04 -7.78
CA ASP A 289 11.85 -2.19 -8.51
C ASP A 289 12.28 -0.84 -9.10
N THR A 290 12.79 0.02 -8.23
CA THR A 290 13.31 1.35 -8.61
C THR A 290 14.70 1.55 -8.06
N ALA A 291 15.51 2.35 -8.77
CA ALA A 291 16.85 2.71 -8.29
C ALA A 291 16.82 3.36 -6.89
N TYR A 292 15.74 4.05 -6.55
CA TYR A 292 15.57 4.67 -5.23
C TYR A 292 15.41 3.62 -4.14
N TYR A 293 14.54 2.64 -4.33
CA TYR A 293 14.36 1.58 -3.34
C TYR A 293 15.65 0.82 -3.07
N TRP A 294 16.35 0.41 -4.13
CA TRP A 294 17.59 -0.34 -4.01
C TRP A 294 18.72 0.48 -3.39
N ASN A 295 18.79 1.77 -3.70
CA ASN A 295 19.78 2.67 -3.09
C ASN A 295 19.53 2.83 -1.59
N GLU A 296 18.29 3.06 -1.18
CA GLU A 296 17.92 3.21 0.24
C GLU A 296 18.11 1.91 1.02
N LEU A 297 17.77 0.76 0.45
CA LEU A 297 18.07 -0.55 1.06
C LEU A 297 19.58 -0.72 1.25
N SER A 298 20.37 -0.36 0.25
CA SER A 298 21.84 -0.45 0.32
C SER A 298 22.44 0.49 1.38
N LYS A 299 21.95 1.73 1.48
CA LYS A 299 22.35 2.67 2.53
C LYS A 299 22.00 2.12 3.93
N CYS A 300 20.79 1.62 4.10
CA CYS A 300 20.34 1.01 5.35
C CYS A 300 21.24 -0.16 5.74
N MET A 301 21.54 -1.03 4.80
CA MET A 301 22.40 -2.20 5.03
C MET A 301 23.84 -1.83 5.36
N ASN A 302 24.40 -0.76 4.80
CA ASN A 302 25.70 -0.26 5.17
C ASN A 302 25.71 0.19 6.65
N VAL A 303 24.70 0.95 7.08
CA VAL A 303 24.55 1.35 8.49
C VAL A 303 24.37 0.11 9.39
N TYR A 304 23.61 -0.88 8.94
CA TYR A 304 23.47 -2.14 9.68
C TYR A 304 24.82 -2.82 9.88
N CYS A 305 25.63 -2.97 8.84
CA CYS A 305 26.92 -3.62 8.91
C CYS A 305 27.91 -2.87 9.83
N GLU A 306 27.96 -1.55 9.74
CA GLU A 306 28.79 -0.72 10.61
C GLU A 306 28.38 -0.83 12.08
N LEU A 307 27.08 -0.82 12.36
CA LEU A 307 26.55 -1.00 13.71
C LEU A 307 26.78 -2.42 14.22
N LYS A 308 26.54 -3.45 13.40
CA LYS A 308 26.71 -4.85 13.78
C LYS A 308 28.14 -5.15 14.24
N ALA A 309 29.15 -4.53 13.61
CA ALA A 309 30.54 -4.65 13.99
C ALA A 309 30.85 -4.16 15.42
N ILE A 310 30.03 -3.27 15.97
CA ILE A 310 30.23 -2.68 17.31
C ILE A 310 29.07 -2.95 18.28
N CYS A 311 28.00 -3.56 17.81
CA CYS A 311 26.78 -3.93 18.53
C CYS A 311 26.39 -5.37 18.18
N PRO A 312 26.98 -6.38 18.84
CA PRO A 312 26.69 -7.80 18.55
C PRO A 312 25.21 -8.16 18.72
N GLU A 313 24.50 -7.47 19.58
CA GLU A 313 23.08 -7.69 19.87
C GLU A 313 22.13 -7.21 18.77
N LEU A 314 22.59 -6.36 17.86
CA LEU A 314 21.80 -5.95 16.68
C LEU A 314 21.69 -7.15 15.73
N ASP A 315 20.50 -7.69 15.58
CA ASP A 315 20.27 -8.87 14.74
C ASP A 315 19.00 -8.79 13.90
N SER A 316 18.35 -7.65 13.87
CA SER A 316 17.07 -7.50 13.17
C SER A 316 17.08 -6.30 12.21
N LEU A 317 16.53 -6.53 11.03
CA LEU A 317 16.26 -5.52 10.02
C LEU A 317 14.78 -5.51 9.69
N ASN A 318 14.11 -4.40 9.94
CA ASN A 318 12.74 -4.19 9.54
C ASN A 318 12.73 -3.37 8.23
N ILE A 319 12.26 -3.98 7.17
CA ILE A 319 12.18 -3.36 5.85
C ILE A 319 10.85 -2.64 5.60
N GLY A 320 10.03 -2.51 6.65
CA GLY A 320 8.74 -1.85 6.56
C GLY A 320 7.71 -2.64 5.76
N GLY A 321 6.76 -1.91 5.20
CA GLY A 321 5.72 -2.43 4.33
C GLY A 321 5.76 -1.78 2.95
N GLY A 322 4.62 -1.85 2.26
CA GLY A 322 4.46 -1.16 1.00
C GLY A 322 4.47 -2.05 -0.23
N PHE A 323 4.24 -3.37 -0.09
CA PHE A 323 3.87 -4.17 -1.25
C PHE A 323 2.60 -3.60 -1.86
N PRO A 324 2.59 -3.35 -3.20
CA PRO A 324 1.40 -2.92 -3.89
C PRO A 324 0.29 -3.95 -3.75
N ILE A 325 -0.94 -3.48 -3.89
CA ILE A 325 -2.14 -4.32 -3.94
C ILE A 325 -2.80 -4.19 -5.30
N LYS A 326 -3.54 -5.20 -5.70
CA LYS A 326 -4.32 -5.19 -6.94
C LYS A 326 -5.44 -4.14 -6.83
N ASN A 327 -5.28 -3.03 -7.54
CA ASN A 327 -6.21 -1.89 -7.54
C ASN A 327 -6.76 -1.58 -8.94
N SER A 328 -6.40 -2.37 -9.92
CA SER A 328 -6.90 -2.31 -11.30
C SER A 328 -6.86 -3.70 -11.93
N LEU A 329 -7.66 -3.92 -12.97
CA LEU A 329 -7.71 -5.22 -13.66
C LEU A 329 -6.41 -5.57 -14.40
N ASN A 330 -5.66 -4.54 -14.83
CA ASN A 330 -4.36 -4.69 -15.48
C ASN A 330 -3.17 -4.51 -14.53
N PHE A 331 -3.38 -4.80 -13.22
CA PHE A 331 -2.31 -4.71 -12.25
C PHE A 331 -1.34 -5.88 -12.40
N GLU A 332 -0.06 -5.55 -12.59
CA GLU A 332 1.04 -6.50 -12.65
C GLU A 332 2.11 -6.12 -11.64
N TYR A 333 2.59 -7.08 -10.87
CA TYR A 333 3.69 -6.91 -9.94
C TYR A 333 4.29 -8.26 -9.58
N ASP A 334 5.58 -8.43 -9.82
CA ASP A 334 6.30 -9.68 -9.53
C ASP A 334 6.81 -9.67 -8.08
N TYR A 335 5.97 -10.14 -7.18
CA TYR A 335 6.29 -10.24 -5.75
C TYR A 335 7.42 -11.22 -5.47
N GLU A 336 7.47 -12.32 -6.18
CA GLU A 336 8.46 -13.37 -6.04
C GLU A 336 9.84 -12.83 -6.38
N TYR A 337 9.99 -12.20 -7.54
CA TYR A 337 11.23 -11.57 -7.98
C TYR A 337 11.72 -10.52 -6.98
N LEU A 338 10.86 -9.57 -6.59
CA LEU A 338 11.25 -8.52 -5.66
C LEU A 338 11.70 -9.08 -4.31
N THR A 339 11.02 -10.11 -3.81
CA THR A 339 11.37 -10.75 -2.54
C THR A 339 12.72 -11.47 -2.64
N GLU A 340 12.98 -12.17 -3.75
CA GLU A 340 14.26 -12.84 -4.01
C GLU A 340 15.41 -11.84 -4.08
N GLU A 341 15.25 -10.75 -4.81
CA GLU A 341 16.25 -9.70 -4.92
C GLU A 341 16.53 -9.00 -3.59
N ILE A 342 15.51 -8.71 -2.79
CA ILE A 342 15.67 -8.12 -1.45
C ILE A 342 16.53 -9.03 -0.57
N VAL A 343 16.18 -10.30 -0.47
CA VAL A 343 16.90 -11.27 0.37
C VAL A 343 18.33 -11.47 -0.12
N ALA A 344 18.53 -11.61 -1.44
CA ALA A 344 19.84 -11.77 -2.05
C ALA A 344 20.74 -10.55 -1.81
N GLN A 345 20.20 -9.34 -1.94
CA GLN A 345 20.96 -8.11 -1.74
C GLN A 345 21.37 -7.93 -0.28
N ILE A 346 20.47 -8.17 0.69
CA ILE A 346 20.79 -8.13 2.11
C ILE A 346 21.93 -9.10 2.41
N LYS A 347 21.83 -10.34 1.95
CA LYS A 347 22.86 -11.36 2.12
C LYS A 347 24.21 -10.93 1.54
N ASN A 348 24.22 -10.49 0.28
CA ASN A 348 25.42 -10.09 -0.41
C ASN A 348 26.15 -8.94 0.29
N ILE A 349 25.41 -7.96 0.83
CA ILE A 349 26.01 -6.85 1.57
C ILE A 349 26.60 -7.34 2.89
N CYS A 350 25.90 -8.19 3.63
CA CYS A 350 26.41 -8.78 4.88
C CYS A 350 27.70 -9.59 4.63
N GLN A 351 27.71 -10.43 3.61
CA GLN A 351 28.90 -11.23 3.24
C GLN A 351 30.11 -10.36 2.88
N ARG A 352 29.90 -9.30 2.08
CA ARG A 352 31.00 -8.37 1.71
C ARG A 352 31.57 -7.65 2.93
N ASN A 353 30.77 -7.41 3.94
CA ASN A 353 31.22 -6.74 5.18
C ASN A 353 31.62 -7.70 6.28
N GLY A 354 31.51 -9.01 6.08
CA GLY A 354 31.89 -10.03 7.07
C GLY A 354 31.05 -10.00 8.34
N VAL A 355 29.75 -9.66 8.21
CA VAL A 355 28.79 -9.62 9.33
C VAL A 355 27.67 -10.66 9.15
N GLU A 356 27.05 -11.03 10.25
CA GLU A 356 25.90 -11.94 10.25
C GLU A 356 24.67 -11.31 9.59
N GLU A 357 23.91 -12.14 8.87
CA GLU A 357 22.67 -11.76 8.24
C GLU A 357 21.58 -11.46 9.28
N PRO A 358 20.81 -10.36 9.16
CA PRO A 358 19.76 -10.02 10.11
C PRO A 358 18.52 -10.93 9.98
N ASN A 359 17.74 -11.03 11.04
CA ASN A 359 16.34 -11.44 10.94
C ASN A 359 15.56 -10.37 10.19
N ILE A 360 14.84 -10.74 9.15
CA ILE A 360 14.05 -9.80 8.33
C ILE A 360 12.65 -9.68 8.92
N PHE A 361 12.23 -8.44 9.15
CA PHE A 361 10.86 -8.09 9.54
C PHE A 361 10.18 -7.31 8.42
N THR A 362 8.90 -7.58 8.19
CA THR A 362 8.04 -6.79 7.33
C THR A 362 6.83 -6.29 8.09
N GLU A 363 6.29 -5.14 7.67
CA GLU A 363 5.13 -4.48 8.28
C GLU A 363 4.00 -4.34 7.24
N PHE A 364 3.35 -5.45 6.93
CA PHE A 364 2.32 -5.47 5.90
C PHE A 364 0.94 -5.14 6.48
N GLY A 365 0.42 -3.99 6.04
CA GLY A 365 -0.93 -3.54 6.35
C GLY A 365 -1.85 -3.68 5.14
N SER A 366 -1.75 -2.77 4.18
CA SER A 366 -2.58 -2.78 2.97
C SER A 366 -2.48 -4.10 2.20
N PHE A 367 -1.29 -4.67 2.10
CA PHE A 367 -1.11 -6.00 1.48
C PHE A 367 -1.92 -7.09 2.18
N THR A 368 -2.06 -7.02 3.51
CA THR A 368 -2.84 -8.00 4.28
C THR A 368 -4.33 -7.88 4.03
N VAL A 369 -4.88 -6.65 4.05
CA VAL A 369 -6.34 -6.44 4.09
C VAL A 369 -6.93 -5.81 2.82
N GLY A 370 -6.10 -5.23 1.95
CA GLY A 370 -6.59 -4.39 0.85
C GLY A 370 -7.44 -5.13 -0.17
N GLU A 371 -7.15 -6.41 -0.40
CA GLU A 371 -7.90 -7.26 -1.35
C GLU A 371 -9.00 -8.08 -0.69
N SER A 372 -9.18 -7.97 0.63
CA SER A 372 -10.21 -8.72 1.37
C SER A 372 -11.56 -8.05 1.39
N GLY A 373 -11.65 -6.77 1.04
CA GLY A 373 -12.85 -5.97 1.20
C GLY A 373 -13.49 -5.54 -0.09
N ALA A 374 -14.83 -5.41 -0.07
CA ALA A 374 -15.58 -4.74 -1.13
C ALA A 374 -16.63 -3.81 -0.54
N ALA A 375 -17.00 -2.77 -1.31
CA ALA A 375 -18.11 -1.88 -0.98
C ALA A 375 -19.14 -1.94 -2.09
N LEU A 376 -20.40 -2.20 -1.72
CA LEU A 376 -21.54 -2.36 -2.61
C LEU A 376 -22.43 -1.12 -2.52
N TYR A 377 -22.81 -0.59 -3.67
CA TYR A 377 -23.66 0.59 -3.79
C TYR A 377 -24.77 0.35 -4.80
N SER A 378 -25.92 0.96 -4.56
CA SER A 378 -27.00 1.04 -5.55
C SER A 378 -26.89 2.31 -6.37
N ILE A 379 -27.07 2.19 -7.69
CA ILE A 379 -27.26 3.36 -8.55
C ILE A 379 -28.70 3.83 -8.39
N VAL A 380 -28.89 4.97 -7.73
CA VAL A 380 -30.21 5.55 -7.45
C VAL A 380 -30.70 6.46 -8.58
N ASN A 381 -29.80 6.97 -9.38
CA ASN A 381 -30.14 7.79 -10.55
C ASN A 381 -29.03 7.81 -11.58
N GLN A 382 -29.38 8.08 -12.82
CA GLN A 382 -28.44 8.28 -13.92
C GLN A 382 -28.84 9.51 -14.72
N LYS A 383 -27.88 10.32 -15.12
CA LYS A 383 -28.11 11.45 -16.02
C LYS A 383 -26.94 11.65 -16.98
N GLN A 384 -27.28 12.04 -18.20
CA GLN A 384 -26.32 12.47 -19.19
C GLN A 384 -26.17 13.99 -19.09
N GLN A 385 -24.94 14.49 -18.84
CA GLN A 385 -24.66 15.92 -18.74
C GLN A 385 -24.24 16.52 -20.09
N ASN A 386 -23.67 15.71 -20.94
CA ASN A 386 -23.29 16.05 -22.32
C ASN A 386 -23.11 14.75 -23.12
N ASP A 387 -22.76 14.83 -24.39
CA ASP A 387 -22.62 13.69 -25.31
C ASP A 387 -21.51 12.69 -24.90
N ARG A 388 -20.68 13.03 -23.93
CA ARG A 388 -19.51 12.23 -23.52
C ARG A 388 -19.53 11.80 -22.06
N GLU A 389 -20.45 12.31 -21.23
CA GLU A 389 -20.45 12.09 -19.78
C GLU A 389 -21.79 11.62 -19.27
N ASN A 390 -21.82 10.38 -18.78
CA ASN A 390 -22.91 9.82 -17.99
C ASN A 390 -22.53 9.87 -16.50
N TRP A 391 -23.44 10.36 -15.69
CA TRP A 391 -23.29 10.45 -14.25
C TRP A 391 -24.18 9.44 -13.56
N TYR A 392 -23.59 8.62 -12.72
CA TYR A 392 -24.30 7.65 -11.89
C TYR A 392 -24.32 8.16 -10.45
N MET A 393 -25.51 8.39 -9.93
CA MET A 393 -25.69 8.75 -8.52
C MET A 393 -25.80 7.47 -7.72
N ILE A 394 -24.97 7.32 -6.71
CA ILE A 394 -25.03 6.19 -5.79
C ILE A 394 -25.66 6.60 -4.46
N ASP A 395 -26.10 5.63 -3.70
CA ASP A 395 -26.70 5.79 -2.37
C ASP A 395 -25.64 6.05 -1.27
N SER A 396 -24.49 6.59 -1.65
CA SER A 396 -23.40 6.90 -0.73
C SER A 396 -22.56 8.07 -1.24
N SER A 397 -21.53 8.45 -0.47
CA SER A 397 -20.53 9.45 -0.86
C SER A 397 -19.14 8.88 -0.77
N PHE A 398 -18.34 9.03 -1.83
CA PHE A 398 -16.93 8.61 -1.81
C PHE A 398 -16.09 9.37 -0.79
N ILE A 399 -16.45 10.60 -0.47
CA ILE A 399 -15.75 11.36 0.57
C ILE A 399 -15.82 10.64 1.92
N THR A 400 -16.95 9.99 2.21
CA THR A 400 -17.15 9.30 3.50
C THR A 400 -16.81 7.82 3.47
N THR A 401 -16.95 7.16 2.32
CA THR A 401 -16.82 5.70 2.23
C THR A 401 -15.51 5.25 1.59
N LEU A 402 -14.95 6.05 0.67
CA LEU A 402 -13.68 5.83 -0.02
C LEU A 402 -12.87 7.14 -0.09
N PRO A 403 -12.49 7.71 1.08
CA PRO A 403 -11.82 9.03 1.14
C PRO A 403 -10.50 9.07 0.37
N ASP A 404 -9.81 7.95 0.24
CA ASP A 404 -8.54 7.85 -0.47
C ASP A 404 -8.69 8.10 -1.98
N THR A 405 -9.85 7.83 -2.56
CA THR A 405 -10.16 8.22 -3.94
C THR A 405 -10.08 9.72 -4.13
N TRP A 406 -10.56 10.47 -3.15
CA TRP A 406 -10.55 11.93 -3.13
C TRP A 406 -9.19 12.49 -2.70
N GLY A 407 -8.68 12.01 -1.56
CA GLY A 407 -7.50 12.59 -0.91
C GLY A 407 -6.19 12.32 -1.66
N ILE A 408 -6.02 11.12 -2.19
CA ILE A 408 -4.76 10.65 -2.81
C ILE A 408 -4.95 10.03 -4.19
N ASN A 409 -6.12 10.21 -4.82
CA ASN A 409 -6.47 9.66 -6.13
C ASN A 409 -6.28 8.11 -6.21
N GLN A 410 -6.57 7.42 -5.09
CA GLN A 410 -6.53 5.96 -5.06
C GLN A 410 -7.55 5.37 -6.04
N ARG A 411 -7.12 4.37 -6.82
CA ARG A 411 -8.00 3.64 -7.74
C ARG A 411 -8.46 2.36 -7.08
N TYR A 412 -9.66 1.92 -7.45
CA TYR A 412 -10.26 0.66 -7.03
C TYR A 412 -10.81 -0.05 -8.26
N ILE A 413 -10.83 -1.38 -8.23
CA ILE A 413 -11.54 -2.19 -9.21
C ILE A 413 -13.04 -1.94 -9.02
N MET A 414 -13.72 -1.58 -10.08
CA MET A 414 -15.17 -1.31 -10.08
C MET A 414 -15.85 -2.23 -11.07
N LEU A 415 -16.76 -3.03 -10.57
CA LEU A 415 -17.50 -4.01 -11.36
C LEU A 415 -19.01 -3.83 -11.17
N ALA A 416 -19.78 -4.10 -12.21
CA ALA A 416 -21.22 -4.21 -12.09
C ALA A 416 -21.58 -5.43 -11.26
N VAL A 417 -22.57 -5.32 -10.38
CA VAL A 417 -23.04 -6.48 -9.60
C VAL A 417 -24.09 -7.26 -10.37
N ASN A 418 -24.84 -6.63 -11.27
CA ASN A 418 -25.89 -7.24 -12.07
C ASN A 418 -25.92 -6.72 -13.50
N ASN A 419 -26.79 -7.29 -14.33
CA ASN A 419 -26.99 -6.92 -15.74
C ASN A 419 -25.78 -7.17 -16.66
N TRP A 420 -25.03 -8.22 -16.42
CA TRP A 420 -23.85 -8.58 -17.21
C TRP A 420 -24.18 -9.02 -18.64
N ASP A 421 -25.45 -9.39 -18.90
CA ASP A 421 -25.98 -9.73 -20.22
C ASP A 421 -26.34 -8.51 -21.08
N LYS A 422 -26.33 -7.31 -20.50
CA LYS A 422 -26.70 -6.08 -21.21
C LYS A 422 -25.48 -5.46 -21.88
N LEU A 423 -25.72 -4.84 -23.02
CA LEU A 423 -24.71 -3.99 -23.65
C LEU A 423 -24.43 -2.78 -22.75
N PRO A 424 -23.16 -2.42 -22.54
CA PRO A 424 -22.86 -1.15 -21.91
C PRO A 424 -23.46 -0.03 -22.76
N SER A 425 -24.01 1.00 -22.13
CA SER A 425 -24.47 2.16 -22.88
C SER A 425 -23.31 2.71 -23.70
N ALA A 426 -23.54 3.09 -24.95
CA ALA A 426 -22.50 3.46 -25.94
C ALA A 426 -21.49 4.55 -25.49
N HIS A 427 -21.66 5.11 -24.31
CA HIS A 427 -20.79 6.12 -23.70
C HIS A 427 -20.20 5.69 -22.35
N CYS A 428 -20.39 4.44 -21.94
CA CYS A 428 -19.71 3.88 -20.78
C CYS A 428 -18.35 3.33 -21.22
N SER A 429 -17.45 4.22 -21.62
CA SER A 429 -16.05 3.85 -21.57
C SER A 429 -15.72 3.63 -20.10
N MET A 430 -15.42 2.40 -19.73
CA MET A 430 -15.03 1.95 -18.40
C MET A 430 -13.76 2.63 -17.85
N LEU A 431 -13.30 3.65 -18.53
CA LEU A 431 -12.04 4.36 -18.31
C LEU A 431 -12.27 5.72 -17.69
N CYS A 432 -12.90 5.96 -16.73
CA CYS A 432 -12.95 7.20 -15.95
C CYS A 432 -14.37 7.47 -15.41
N LEU A 433 -14.70 6.82 -14.34
CA LEU A 433 -15.48 7.51 -13.33
C LEU A 433 -14.58 8.63 -12.74
N LYS A 434 -14.37 9.69 -13.47
CA LYS A 434 -14.04 10.97 -12.87
C LYS A 434 -15.30 11.46 -12.17
N LEU A 435 -15.49 10.98 -10.95
CA LEU A 435 -16.47 11.57 -10.06
C LEU A 435 -15.95 12.95 -9.67
N LYS A 436 -16.34 13.95 -10.41
CA LYS A 436 -16.29 15.33 -9.92
C LYS A 436 -17.40 15.45 -8.89
N THR A 437 -17.01 15.56 -7.64
CA THR A 437 -17.92 15.97 -6.56
C THR A 437 -18.31 17.42 -6.81
N SER A 438 -19.58 17.69 -6.79
CA SER A 438 -20.15 19.05 -6.68
C SER A 438 -19.93 19.60 -5.28
#